data_d0f937c9ba824e4dc515df5dfc94f59a
#
_entry.id   d0f937c9ba824e4dc515df5dfc94f59a
#
_cell.length_a   1.000
_cell.length_b   1.000
_cell.length_c   1.000
_cell.angle_alpha   90.00
_cell.angle_beta   90.00
_cell.angle_gamma   90.00
#
_symmetry.space_group_name_H-M   'P 1'
#
loop_
_entity.id
_entity.type
_entity.pdbx_description
1 polymer ?
#
loop_
_entity_poly.entity_id
_entity_poly.type
_entity_poly.pdbx_seq_one_letter_code
_entity_poly.pdbx_strand_id
1 'polypeptide(L)'
;MLRACPEDPAARSVATTLWEEVDGRKGDRAGGGGGKESPACNCNLHARRCRFNMELYKLSGRKSGGVCLNCRHNTAGRHCHYCKEGYYRDLGKPITHRKACKACDCHPVGAAGKTCNQTTGQCPCKDGVTGITCNRCAKGYQQSRSPIAPCISMRGAPPSGHVGAQGHPCLGASTH
;
A
#
# COMPACT_ATOMS: atom_id res chain seq x y z
N MET A 1 0.76 -4.44 -42.33
CA MET A 1 0.67 -5.67 -41.50
C MET A 1 1.23 -5.35 -40.13
N LEU A 2 0.36 -5.12 -39.20
CA LEU A 2 0.73 -4.85 -37.80
C LEU A 2 1.07 -6.19 -37.14
N ARG A 3 2.35 -6.42 -36.86
CA ARG A 3 2.74 -7.52 -36.00
C ARG A 3 2.52 -7.12 -34.55
N ALA A 4 1.61 -7.84 -33.90
CA ALA A 4 1.42 -7.74 -32.47
C ALA A 4 2.73 -8.11 -31.76
N CYS A 5 3.07 -7.34 -30.72
CA CYS A 5 4.16 -7.70 -29.83
C CYS A 5 3.87 -9.10 -29.24
N PRO A 6 4.85 -10.01 -29.17
CA PRO A 6 4.63 -11.31 -28.55
C PRO A 6 4.29 -11.08 -27.07
N GLU A 7 3.14 -11.54 -26.69
CA GLU A 7 2.77 -11.59 -25.27
C GLU A 7 3.76 -12.51 -24.54
N ASP A 8 4.32 -11.98 -23.51
CA ASP A 8 5.23 -12.69 -22.64
C ASP A 8 4.50 -13.87 -21.97
N PRO A 9 4.89 -15.11 -22.21
CA PRO A 9 4.20 -16.27 -21.63
C PRO A 9 4.37 -16.39 -20.11
N ALA A 10 5.20 -15.56 -19.51
CA ALA A 10 5.41 -15.54 -18.06
C ALA A 10 4.25 -14.91 -17.28
N ALA A 11 3.36 -14.17 -17.95
CA ALA A 11 2.23 -13.52 -17.29
C ALA A 11 1.05 -14.45 -17.01
N ARG A 12 1.09 -15.70 -17.41
CA ARG A 12 0.00 -16.67 -17.22
C ARG A 12 0.24 -17.69 -16.11
N SER A 13 1.09 -17.40 -15.18
CA SER A 13 1.14 -18.18 -13.95
C SER A 13 0.35 -17.50 -12.85
N VAL A 14 -0.87 -17.14 -13.14
CA VAL A 14 -1.83 -16.91 -12.08
C VAL A 14 -2.21 -18.29 -11.58
N ALA A 15 -1.62 -18.66 -10.47
CA ALA A 15 -2.00 -19.85 -9.75
C ALA A 15 -3.51 -19.82 -9.55
N THR A 16 -4.17 -20.74 -10.21
CA THR A 16 -5.54 -21.12 -9.86
C THR A 16 -5.44 -21.71 -8.46
N THR A 17 -5.50 -20.87 -7.47
CA THR A 17 -5.62 -21.32 -6.09
C THR A 17 -6.98 -21.95 -5.96
N LEU A 18 -6.98 -23.26 -5.88
CA LEU A 18 -8.09 -24.04 -5.39
C LEU A 18 -8.48 -23.47 -4.01
N TRP A 19 -9.56 -22.73 -4.01
CA TRP A 19 -10.25 -22.34 -2.81
C TRP A 19 -10.95 -23.56 -2.27
N GLU A 20 -10.26 -24.34 -1.49
CA GLU A 20 -10.93 -25.31 -0.64
C GLU A 20 -11.57 -24.53 0.50
N GLU A 21 -12.83 -24.21 0.30
CA GLU A 21 -13.73 -23.79 1.35
C GLU A 21 -13.90 -24.95 2.32
N VAL A 22 -13.15 -24.92 3.39
CA VAL A 22 -13.47 -25.76 4.53
C VAL A 22 -14.57 -25.04 5.30
N ASP A 23 -15.78 -25.47 5.01
CA ASP A 23 -17.00 -25.05 5.69
C ASP A 23 -16.83 -25.20 7.21
N GLY A 24 -16.85 -24.06 7.88
CA GLY A 24 -16.72 -23.97 9.31
C GLY A 24 -17.97 -24.39 10.03
N ARG A 25 -17.92 -25.50 10.69
CA ARG A 25 -18.91 -25.82 11.72
C ARG A 25 -18.75 -24.88 12.92
N LYS A 26 -19.88 -24.27 13.25
CA LYS A 26 -20.14 -23.63 14.53
C LYS A 26 -19.68 -24.53 15.70
N GLY A 27 -18.99 -23.94 16.62
CA GLY A 27 -18.60 -24.59 17.85
C GLY A 27 -18.14 -23.55 18.86
N ASP A 28 -19.08 -22.80 19.43
CA ASP A 28 -18.87 -22.18 20.71
C ASP A 28 -18.79 -23.29 21.76
N ARG A 29 -17.70 -23.33 22.52
CA ARG A 29 -17.75 -23.63 23.96
C ARG A 29 -16.34 -23.57 24.54
N ALA A 30 -16.20 -22.70 25.51
CA ALA A 30 -15.15 -22.76 26.49
C ALA A 30 -15.15 -24.12 27.21
N GLY A 31 -13.99 -24.72 27.32
CA GLY A 31 -13.83 -25.94 28.06
C GLY A 31 -12.41 -26.46 27.99
N GLY A 32 -11.69 -26.40 29.08
CA GLY A 32 -10.29 -26.74 29.22
C GLY A 32 -9.91 -28.14 28.77
N GLY A 33 -8.67 -28.31 28.45
CA GLY A 33 -8.05 -29.62 28.29
C GLY A 33 -7.12 -29.74 27.11
N GLY A 34 -5.82 -29.64 27.37
CA GLY A 34 -4.78 -30.41 26.73
C GLY A 34 -4.61 -30.34 25.22
N GLY A 35 -3.62 -29.60 24.77
CA GLY A 35 -2.81 -30.00 23.67
C GLY A 35 -3.33 -29.70 22.25
N LYS A 36 -2.62 -29.02 21.60
CA LYS A 36 -2.41 -28.49 20.24
C LYS A 36 -2.70 -27.01 20.23
N GLU A 37 -1.67 -26.27 20.50
CA GLU A 37 -1.63 -24.85 20.18
C GLU A 37 -1.96 -24.69 18.69
N SER A 38 -3.19 -24.33 18.43
CA SER A 38 -3.50 -23.69 17.16
C SER A 38 -2.52 -22.53 17.02
N PRO A 39 -1.78 -22.42 15.92
CA PRO A 39 -0.86 -21.31 15.77
C PRO A 39 -1.64 -20.02 15.96
N ALA A 40 -1.45 -19.42 17.13
CA ALA A 40 -2.21 -18.25 17.54
C ALA A 40 -1.99 -17.15 16.51
N CYS A 41 -3.05 -16.76 15.82
CA CYS A 41 -2.98 -15.66 14.88
C CYS A 41 -2.82 -14.36 15.65
N ASN A 42 -1.68 -13.71 15.48
CA ASN A 42 -1.50 -12.37 15.99
C ASN A 42 -2.01 -11.36 14.96
N CYS A 43 -3.17 -10.78 15.21
CA CYS A 43 -3.80 -9.80 14.33
C CYS A 43 -3.72 -8.38 14.89
N ASN A 44 -2.83 -8.13 15.83
CA ASN A 44 -2.65 -6.81 16.45
C ASN A 44 -3.97 -6.17 16.94
N LEU A 45 -4.92 -6.97 17.41
CA LEU A 45 -6.26 -6.56 17.86
C LEU A 45 -7.16 -5.96 16.76
N HIS A 46 -6.75 -6.02 15.50
CA HIS A 46 -7.51 -5.46 14.39
C HIS A 46 -8.39 -6.47 13.65
N ALA A 47 -8.26 -7.75 13.94
CA ALA A 47 -9.12 -8.78 13.40
C ALA A 47 -9.50 -9.81 14.46
N ARG A 48 -10.71 -10.36 14.32
CA ARG A 48 -11.24 -11.41 15.22
C ARG A 48 -11.12 -12.81 14.62
N ARG A 49 -10.90 -12.87 13.32
CA ARG A 49 -10.83 -14.12 12.56
C ARG A 49 -9.50 -14.20 11.84
N CYS A 50 -8.99 -15.38 11.75
CA CYS A 50 -7.85 -15.70 10.90
C CYS A 50 -8.04 -17.07 10.28
N ARG A 51 -7.32 -17.32 9.20
CA ARG A 51 -7.23 -18.62 8.56
C ARG A 51 -5.78 -19.10 8.55
N PHE A 52 -5.59 -20.37 8.48
CA PHE A 52 -4.27 -20.96 8.31
C PHE A 52 -3.96 -21.10 6.82
N ASN A 53 -2.75 -20.72 6.42
CA ASN A 53 -2.25 -20.93 5.07
C ASN A 53 -0.97 -21.78 5.15
N MET A 54 -1.03 -22.95 4.52
CA MET A 54 0.06 -23.93 4.57
C MET A 54 1.30 -23.45 3.82
N GLU A 55 1.15 -22.71 2.73
CA GLU A 55 2.28 -22.19 1.95
C GLU A 55 3.06 -21.16 2.75
N LEU A 56 2.34 -20.20 3.36
CA LEU A 56 2.96 -19.23 4.26
C LEU A 56 3.61 -19.88 5.47
N TYR A 57 3.03 -20.93 5.98
CA TYR A 57 3.63 -21.71 7.06
C TYR A 57 4.96 -22.32 6.65
N LYS A 58 5.01 -22.94 5.47
CA LYS A 58 6.25 -23.50 4.92
C LYS A 58 7.29 -22.39 4.67
N LEU A 59 6.89 -21.27 4.05
CA LEU A 59 7.77 -20.14 3.76
C LEU A 59 8.33 -19.46 5.01
N SER A 60 7.58 -19.48 6.11
CA SER A 60 8.03 -18.93 7.39
C SER A 60 9.00 -19.83 8.17
N GLY A 61 9.44 -20.93 7.58
CA GLY A 61 10.22 -21.95 8.30
C GLY A 61 9.38 -22.72 9.33
N ARG A 62 8.11 -22.97 9.04
CA ARG A 62 7.14 -23.65 9.92
C ARG A 62 6.86 -22.92 11.23
N LYS A 63 7.02 -21.61 11.24
CA LYS A 63 6.78 -20.79 12.43
C LYS A 63 5.37 -20.22 12.51
N SER A 64 4.83 -19.75 11.38
CA SER A 64 3.57 -19.02 11.36
C SER A 64 2.87 -19.17 10.01
N GLY A 65 1.64 -19.63 10.02
CA GLY A 65 0.78 -19.78 8.85
C GLY A 65 -0.54 -18.99 8.95
N GLY A 66 -0.74 -18.23 10.02
CA GLY A 66 -1.96 -17.47 10.23
C GLY A 66 -2.09 -16.25 9.33
N VAL A 67 -3.28 -16.03 8.79
CA VAL A 67 -3.64 -14.85 7.98
C VAL A 67 -4.89 -14.24 8.58
N CYS A 68 -4.79 -13.01 9.03
CA CYS A 68 -5.91 -12.27 9.60
C CYS A 68 -6.94 -11.92 8.54
N LEU A 69 -8.20 -12.10 8.86
CA LEU A 69 -9.32 -11.81 7.98
C LEU A 69 -10.01 -10.52 8.43
N ASN A 70 -10.36 -9.68 7.45
CA ASN A 70 -11.09 -8.45 7.70
C ASN A 70 -10.40 -7.53 8.72
N CYS A 71 -9.17 -7.11 8.43
CA CYS A 71 -8.47 -6.11 9.23
C CYS A 71 -9.30 -4.84 9.39
N ARG A 72 -9.54 -4.44 10.63
CA ARG A 72 -10.30 -3.22 11.01
C ARG A 72 -9.34 -2.05 11.24
N HIS A 73 -9.93 -0.89 11.53
CA HIS A 73 -9.21 0.33 11.92
C HIS A 73 -8.17 0.79 10.89
N ASN A 74 -8.53 0.60 9.59
CA ASN A 74 -7.71 1.02 8.45
C ASN A 74 -6.33 0.34 8.40
N THR A 75 -6.25 -0.88 8.93
CA THR A 75 -5.06 -1.72 8.86
C THR A 75 -5.19 -2.76 7.76
N ALA A 76 -4.06 -3.27 7.31
CA ALA A 76 -3.95 -4.27 6.27
C ALA A 76 -2.79 -5.23 6.53
N GLY A 77 -2.67 -6.22 5.67
CA GLY A 77 -1.62 -7.21 5.74
C GLY A 77 -2.01 -8.48 6.48
N ARG A 78 -1.15 -9.47 6.42
CA ARG A 78 -1.33 -10.79 7.00
C ARG A 78 -1.65 -10.76 8.50
N HIS A 79 -1.07 -9.82 9.21
CA HIS A 79 -1.23 -9.63 10.66
C HIS A 79 -1.91 -8.29 11.00
N CYS A 80 -2.54 -7.63 10.04
CA CYS A 80 -3.05 -6.27 10.22
C CYS A 80 -1.98 -5.33 10.80
N HIS A 81 -0.77 -5.39 10.28
CA HIS A 81 0.43 -4.77 10.87
C HIS A 81 0.88 -3.50 10.17
N TYR A 82 0.22 -3.10 9.10
CA TYR A 82 0.45 -1.83 8.42
C TYR A 82 -0.86 -1.14 8.07
N CYS A 83 -0.79 0.13 7.69
CA CYS A 83 -1.97 0.91 7.33
C CYS A 83 -2.38 0.65 5.88
N LYS A 84 -3.68 0.71 5.59
CA LYS A 84 -4.21 0.65 4.23
C LYS A 84 -3.74 1.84 3.40
N GLU A 85 -3.84 1.71 2.10
CA GLU A 85 -3.65 2.83 1.17
C GLU A 85 -4.55 4.01 1.54
N GLY A 86 -4.03 5.21 1.50
CA GLY A 86 -4.71 6.42 1.95
C GLY A 86 -4.62 6.67 3.47
N TYR A 87 -3.92 5.83 4.19
CA TYR A 87 -3.66 5.96 5.63
C TYR A 87 -2.18 5.79 5.95
N TYR A 88 -1.72 6.40 7.02
CA TYR A 88 -0.34 6.30 7.48
C TYR A 88 -0.25 5.96 8.96
N ARG A 89 0.89 5.44 9.36
CA ARG A 89 1.17 5.03 10.73
C ARG A 89 1.37 6.23 11.65
N ASP A 90 0.59 6.32 12.72
CA ASP A 90 0.82 7.23 13.83
C ASP A 90 1.87 6.62 14.79
N LEU A 91 3.10 7.11 14.72
CA LEU A 91 4.20 6.59 15.55
C LEU A 91 4.02 6.87 17.04
N GLY A 92 3.14 7.81 17.41
CA GLY A 92 2.80 8.09 18.81
C GLY A 92 1.90 7.04 19.47
N LYS A 93 1.46 6.03 18.73
CA LYS A 93 0.56 4.98 19.20
C LYS A 93 1.07 3.59 18.82
N PRO A 94 0.87 2.56 19.69
CA PRO A 94 1.21 1.19 19.31
C PRO A 94 0.34 0.71 18.15
N ILE A 95 0.83 -0.27 17.38
CA ILE A 95 0.06 -0.83 16.26
C ILE A 95 -1.29 -1.41 16.69
N THR A 96 -1.38 -1.91 17.91
CA THR A 96 -2.60 -2.48 18.48
C THR A 96 -3.68 -1.45 18.78
N HIS A 97 -3.34 -0.17 18.76
CA HIS A 97 -4.28 0.90 19.05
C HIS A 97 -5.28 1.09 17.92
N ARG A 98 -6.55 1.32 18.23
CA ARG A 98 -7.64 1.49 17.26
C ARG A 98 -7.43 2.65 16.28
N LYS A 99 -6.69 3.68 16.69
CA LYS A 99 -6.35 4.86 15.90
C LYS A 99 -4.84 4.87 15.52
N ALA A 100 -4.26 3.70 15.33
CA ALA A 100 -2.86 3.57 14.90
C ALA A 100 -2.63 4.04 13.47
N CYS A 101 -3.67 4.00 12.64
CA CYS A 101 -3.64 4.48 11.25
C CYS A 101 -4.49 5.75 11.12
N LYS A 102 -3.85 6.82 10.67
CA LYS A 102 -4.48 8.11 10.36
C LYS A 102 -4.69 8.26 8.87
N ALA A 103 -5.77 8.90 8.46
CA ALA A 103 -5.99 9.23 7.07
C ALA A 103 -4.93 10.23 6.56
N CYS A 104 -4.51 10.06 5.32
CA CYS A 104 -3.65 11.04 4.65
C CYS A 104 -4.42 12.35 4.45
N ASP A 105 -3.82 13.45 4.86
CA ASP A 105 -4.39 14.80 4.71
C ASP A 105 -3.58 15.60 3.69
N CYS A 106 -3.52 15.07 2.47
CA CYS A 106 -2.77 15.71 1.39
C CYS A 106 -3.52 16.93 0.86
N HIS A 107 -2.81 18.03 0.75
CA HIS A 107 -3.37 19.29 0.26
C HIS A 107 -3.94 19.12 -1.16
N PRO A 108 -5.19 19.52 -1.43
CA PRO A 108 -5.86 19.22 -2.71
C PRO A 108 -5.19 19.85 -3.92
N VAL A 109 -4.48 20.97 -3.73
CA VAL A 109 -3.79 21.68 -4.81
C VAL A 109 -2.29 21.39 -4.83
N GLY A 110 -1.64 21.37 -3.65
CA GLY A 110 -0.19 21.21 -3.54
C GLY A 110 0.30 19.78 -3.70
N ALA A 111 -0.51 18.79 -3.37
CA ALA A 111 -0.15 17.41 -3.53
C ALA A 111 -0.38 16.90 -4.95
N ALA A 112 0.48 16.00 -5.41
CA ALA A 112 0.35 15.32 -6.69
C ALA A 112 -0.68 14.17 -6.66
N GLY A 113 -1.03 13.69 -5.46
CA GLY A 113 -1.98 12.61 -5.25
C GLY A 113 -2.65 12.67 -3.88
N LYS A 114 -3.64 11.83 -3.68
CA LYS A 114 -4.42 11.75 -2.42
C LYS A 114 -3.84 10.76 -1.42
N THR A 115 -2.95 9.88 -1.85
CA THR A 115 -2.30 8.87 -1.01
C THR A 115 -0.97 9.38 -0.51
N CYS A 116 -0.62 9.06 0.71
CA CYS A 116 0.65 9.40 1.33
C CYS A 116 1.48 8.15 1.64
N ASN A 117 2.74 8.35 2.04
CA ASN A 117 3.56 7.26 2.51
C ASN A 117 2.94 6.61 3.76
N GLN A 118 2.73 5.32 3.73
CA GLN A 118 2.08 4.56 4.81
C GLN A 118 2.84 4.60 6.13
N THR A 119 4.13 4.85 6.10
CA THR A 119 5.00 4.88 7.28
C THR A 119 5.18 6.30 7.82
N THR A 120 5.48 7.26 6.94
CA THR A 120 5.85 8.64 7.33
C THR A 120 4.68 9.61 7.26
N GLY A 121 3.66 9.32 6.45
CA GLY A 121 2.57 10.25 6.16
C GLY A 121 2.92 11.32 5.14
N GLN A 122 4.10 11.25 4.52
CA GLN A 122 4.52 12.20 3.50
C GLN A 122 3.67 12.07 2.24
N CYS A 123 2.99 13.15 1.88
CA CYS A 123 2.28 13.24 0.61
C CYS A 123 3.24 13.50 -0.56
N PRO A 124 2.96 12.96 -1.77
CA PRO A 124 3.70 13.36 -2.96
C PRO A 124 3.36 14.80 -3.32
N CYS A 125 4.35 15.68 -3.27
CA CYS A 125 4.17 17.09 -3.56
C CYS A 125 4.44 17.40 -5.04
N LYS A 126 3.74 18.39 -5.57
CA LYS A 126 4.04 18.98 -6.89
C LYS A 126 5.37 19.73 -6.85
N ASP A 127 5.89 20.09 -8.02
CA ASP A 127 7.12 20.84 -8.15
C ASP A 127 7.07 22.16 -7.35
N GLY A 128 8.13 22.40 -6.60
CA GLY A 128 8.24 23.60 -5.77
C GLY A 128 7.36 23.62 -4.53
N VAL A 129 6.64 22.54 -4.26
CA VAL A 129 5.82 22.40 -3.05
C VAL A 129 6.53 21.54 -2.01
N THR A 130 6.41 21.89 -0.76
CA THR A 130 7.01 21.16 0.37
C THR A 130 6.04 21.01 1.53
N GLY A 131 6.45 20.27 2.54
CA GLY A 131 5.65 19.91 3.71
C GLY A 131 5.12 18.50 3.66
N ILE A 132 4.75 17.94 4.79
CA ILE A 132 4.21 16.57 4.89
C ILE A 132 2.91 16.46 4.09
N THR A 133 2.07 17.47 4.17
CA THR A 133 0.79 17.56 3.47
C THR A 133 0.85 18.35 2.16
N CYS A 134 2.04 18.81 1.76
CA CYS A 134 2.24 19.65 0.56
C CYS A 134 1.47 20.98 0.62
N ASN A 135 1.53 21.64 1.74
CA ASN A 135 0.79 22.88 2.01
C ASN A 135 1.64 24.15 1.97
N ARG A 136 2.91 24.05 1.62
CA ARG A 136 3.86 25.16 1.59
C ARG A 136 4.67 25.17 0.31
N CYS A 137 5.17 26.34 -0.10
CA CYS A 137 6.15 26.43 -1.17
C CYS A 137 7.56 26.17 -0.65
N ALA A 138 8.38 25.50 -1.44
CA ALA A 138 9.79 25.26 -1.15
C ALA A 138 10.60 26.56 -1.19
N LYS A 139 11.80 26.52 -0.59
CA LYS A 139 12.72 27.66 -0.63
C LYS A 139 13.06 28.04 -2.08
N GLY A 140 12.93 29.30 -2.41
CA GLY A 140 13.12 29.82 -3.79
C GLY A 140 11.89 29.73 -4.67
N TYR A 141 10.76 29.34 -4.11
CA TYR A 141 9.46 29.35 -4.78
C TYR A 141 8.48 30.27 -4.06
N GLN A 142 7.57 30.84 -4.81
CA GLN A 142 6.48 31.66 -4.29
C GLN A 142 5.12 31.08 -4.63
N GLN A 143 4.13 31.39 -3.82
CA GLN A 143 2.77 30.91 -4.04
C GLN A 143 2.18 31.52 -5.31
N SER A 144 1.59 30.67 -6.12
CA SER A 144 0.85 31.02 -7.32
C SER A 144 -0.65 30.78 -7.13
N ARG A 145 -1.48 31.47 -7.89
CA ARG A 145 -2.93 31.23 -7.93
C ARG A 145 -3.32 30.06 -8.85
N SER A 146 -2.37 29.51 -9.59
CA SER A 146 -2.62 28.39 -10.50
C SER A 146 -2.74 27.08 -9.75
N PRO A 147 -3.82 26.30 -9.92
CA PRO A 147 -3.94 24.96 -9.31
C PRO A 147 -3.01 23.93 -9.95
N ILE A 148 -2.52 24.18 -11.17
CA ILE A 148 -1.58 23.29 -11.87
C ILE A 148 -0.17 23.46 -11.31
N ALA A 149 0.26 24.70 -11.06
CA ALA A 149 1.56 25.04 -10.51
C ALA A 149 1.37 25.96 -9.29
N PRO A 150 1.05 25.41 -8.11
CA PRO A 150 0.75 26.20 -6.91
C PRO A 150 1.95 26.97 -6.38
N CYS A 151 3.16 26.55 -6.69
CA CYS A 151 4.40 27.23 -6.36
C CYS A 151 5.24 27.42 -7.62
N ILE A 152 5.68 28.65 -7.87
CA ILE A 152 6.50 29.02 -9.03
C ILE A 152 7.88 29.48 -8.57
N SER A 153 8.90 29.15 -9.34
CA SER A 153 10.27 29.60 -9.06
C SER A 153 10.38 31.13 -9.18
N MET A 154 11.03 31.74 -8.19
CA MET A 154 11.33 33.18 -8.24
C MET A 154 12.39 33.53 -9.27
N ARG A 155 13.13 32.55 -9.79
CA ARG A 155 14.19 32.72 -10.77
C ARG A 155 13.75 32.11 -12.08
N GLY A 156 12.83 32.63 -12.81
CA GLY A 156 12.53 32.35 -14.23
C GLY A 156 13.05 31.08 -14.92
N ALA A 157 13.53 30.12 -14.18
CA ALA A 157 13.97 28.82 -14.70
C ALA A 157 12.73 27.98 -15.03
N PRO A 158 12.63 27.42 -16.22
CA PRO A 158 11.54 26.51 -16.52
C PRO A 158 11.64 25.31 -15.57
N PRO A 159 10.51 24.81 -15.05
CA PRO A 159 10.51 23.59 -14.26
C PRO A 159 11.16 22.51 -15.10
N SER A 160 12.18 21.89 -14.58
CA SER A 160 12.73 20.66 -15.15
C SER A 160 11.62 19.63 -15.09
N GLY A 161 10.86 19.52 -16.16
CA GLY A 161 9.83 18.52 -16.29
C GLY A 161 10.50 17.17 -16.24
N HIS A 162 10.47 16.51 -15.10
CA HIS A 162 10.60 15.07 -15.10
C HIS A 162 9.33 14.52 -15.75
N VAL A 163 9.38 14.48 -17.05
CA VAL A 163 8.47 13.66 -17.82
C VAL A 163 8.87 12.21 -17.56
N GLY A 164 8.34 11.68 -16.51
CA GLY A 164 8.37 10.24 -16.28
C GLY A 164 7.39 9.54 -17.22
N ALA A 165 7.52 9.76 -18.50
CA ALA A 165 6.90 8.92 -19.50
C ALA A 165 7.78 7.71 -19.71
N GLN A 166 7.66 6.74 -18.86
CA GLN A 166 8.15 5.39 -19.08
C GLN A 166 7.15 4.64 -19.94
N GLY A 167 6.85 5.18 -21.08
CA GLY A 167 6.33 4.41 -22.18
C GLY A 167 7.54 3.79 -22.88
N HIS A 168 7.77 2.51 -22.72
CA HIS A 168 8.70 1.80 -23.59
C HIS A 168 8.06 1.73 -24.98
N PRO A 169 8.55 2.46 -25.95
CA PRO A 169 8.13 2.21 -27.32
C PRO A 169 8.68 0.83 -27.71
N CYS A 170 7.81 -0.04 -28.18
CA CYS A 170 8.27 -1.20 -28.93
C CYS A 170 9.00 -0.66 -30.15
N LEU A 171 10.33 -0.60 -30.10
CA LEU A 171 11.14 -0.29 -31.25
C LEU A 171 11.06 -1.47 -32.22
N GLY A 172 10.18 -1.32 -33.19
CA GLY A 172 10.19 -2.19 -34.34
C GLY A 172 11.53 -2.07 -35.03
N ALA A 173 12.32 -3.13 -35.03
CA ALA A 173 13.53 -3.20 -35.83
C ALA A 173 13.17 -3.06 -37.30
N SER A 174 13.61 -1.98 -37.90
CA SER A 174 13.62 -1.85 -39.36
C SER A 174 14.68 -2.78 -39.90
N THR A 175 14.26 -3.80 -40.59
CA THR A 175 15.16 -4.61 -41.40
C THR A 175 15.16 -4.12 -42.83
N HIS A 176 16.32 -3.82 -43.34
CA HIS A 176 16.58 -3.83 -44.76
C HIS A 176 16.51 -5.24 -45.28
#